data_84971f70026ee69fb55ee08f92473ec5
#
_entry.id   84971f70026ee69fb55ee08f92473ec5
#
_cell.length_a   1.000
_cell.length_b   1.000
_cell.length_c   1.000
_cell.angle_alpha   90.00
_cell.angle_beta   90.00
_cell.angle_gamma   90.00
#
_symmetry.space_group_name_H-M   'P 1'
#
loop_
_entity.id
_entity.type
_entity.pdbx_description
1 polymer ?
#
loop_
_entity_poly.entity_id
_entity_poly.type
_entity_poly.pdbx_seq_one_letter_code
_entity_poly.pdbx_strand_id
1 'polypeptide(L)'
;MNGKSQIAGAWKLITFEFRKEDGNAIYPYGEKAQGSLIYTEAGRYSAQLMRVDRPKFAIGDQMQGTPEEIEANYKGCVSYFGSYEVNPKNGYIIHHVEASIFPNMEGTDQKRFFELTGNRLQLKTPPFKLEGVKAVGILLWERLG
;
A
#
# COMPACT_ATOMS: atom_id res chain seq x y z
N MET A 1 -1.84 -21.82 14.18
CA MET A 1 -1.04 -20.77 13.53
C MET A 1 -1.80 -19.46 13.57
N ASN A 2 -1.10 -18.37 13.83
CA ASN A 2 -1.71 -17.05 13.94
C ASN A 2 -1.78 -16.31 12.59
N GLY A 3 -1.40 -16.97 11.49
CA GLY A 3 -1.40 -16.38 10.15
C GLY A 3 -0.19 -15.51 9.83
N LYS A 4 0.57 -15.06 10.82
CA LYS A 4 1.72 -14.18 10.59
C LYS A 4 2.84 -14.89 9.83
N SER A 5 3.08 -16.16 10.13
CA SER A 5 4.12 -16.93 9.45
C SER A 5 3.82 -17.13 7.97
N GLN A 6 2.56 -17.09 7.57
CA GLN A 6 2.18 -17.26 6.17
C GLN A 6 2.50 -16.03 5.32
N ILE A 7 2.35 -14.85 5.88
CA ILE A 7 2.56 -13.60 5.14
C ILE A 7 3.90 -12.94 5.45
N ALA A 8 4.62 -13.39 6.47
CA ALA A 8 5.91 -12.82 6.81
C ALA A 8 6.88 -12.93 5.64
N GLY A 9 7.67 -11.88 5.43
CA GLY A 9 8.65 -11.82 4.35
C GLY A 9 8.56 -10.50 3.60
N ALA A 10 9.27 -10.45 2.49
CA ALA A 10 9.33 -9.28 1.63
C ALA A 10 8.52 -9.52 0.36
N TRP A 11 7.76 -8.51 -0.02
CA TRP A 11 6.83 -8.58 -1.15
C TRP A 11 7.07 -7.42 -2.10
N LYS A 12 7.00 -7.70 -3.39
CA LYS A 12 7.14 -6.71 -4.46
C LYS A 12 5.75 -6.41 -5.02
N LEU A 13 5.45 -5.13 -5.23
CA LEU A 13 4.17 -4.75 -5.83
C LEU A 13 4.12 -5.16 -7.30
N ILE A 14 3.03 -5.81 -7.68
CA ILE A 14 2.74 -6.14 -9.08
C ILE A 14 1.78 -5.10 -9.65
N THR A 15 0.63 -4.89 -8.99
CA THR A 15 -0.34 -3.89 -9.43
C THR A 15 -1.03 -3.24 -8.24
N PHE A 16 -1.43 -1.99 -8.43
CA PHE A 16 -2.28 -1.26 -7.49
C PHE A 16 -3.37 -0.56 -8.29
N GLU A 17 -4.63 -0.93 -8.03
CA GLU A 17 -5.75 -0.35 -8.74
C GLU A 17 -6.88 0.01 -7.77
N PHE A 18 -7.69 0.99 -8.17
CA PHE A 18 -9.01 1.21 -7.59
C PHE A 18 -10.03 0.65 -8.56
N ARG A 19 -10.80 -0.34 -8.13
CA ARG A 19 -11.85 -0.94 -8.96
C ARG A 19 -13.20 -0.40 -8.54
N LYS A 20 -13.88 0.25 -9.47
CA LYS A 20 -15.21 0.79 -9.24
C LYS A 20 -16.26 -0.31 -9.36
N GLU A 21 -17.42 -0.06 -8.77
CA GLU A 21 -18.54 -0.99 -8.78
C GLU A 21 -18.98 -1.36 -10.21
N ASP A 22 -18.82 -0.43 -11.17
CA ASP A 22 -19.15 -0.65 -12.59
C ASP A 22 -18.11 -1.49 -13.34
N GLY A 23 -17.06 -1.94 -12.66
CA GLY A 23 -16.01 -2.75 -13.24
C GLY A 23 -14.81 -1.97 -13.79
N ASN A 24 -14.91 -0.65 -13.86
CA ASN A 24 -13.80 0.17 -14.34
C ASN A 24 -12.67 0.24 -13.30
N ALA A 25 -11.44 0.19 -13.78
CA ALA A 25 -10.26 0.28 -12.94
C ALA A 25 -9.52 1.59 -13.17
N ILE A 26 -9.01 2.17 -12.09
CA ILE A 26 -8.13 3.34 -12.13
C ILE A 26 -6.83 2.94 -11.44
N TYR A 27 -5.71 3.37 -11.99
CA TYR A 27 -4.40 3.11 -11.40
C TYR A 27 -3.88 4.40 -10.75
N PRO A 28 -4.06 4.56 -9.43
CA PRO A 28 -3.72 5.84 -8.75
C PRO A 28 -2.27 6.24 -8.91
N TYR A 29 -1.37 5.27 -8.98
CA TYR A 29 0.07 5.52 -9.15
C TYR A 29 0.58 5.01 -10.50
N GLY A 30 -0.33 4.84 -11.48
CA GLY A 30 0.04 4.33 -12.79
C GLY A 30 0.12 2.81 -12.83
N GLU A 31 0.13 2.26 -14.04
CA GLU A 31 0.17 0.80 -14.23
C GLU A 31 1.52 0.20 -13.85
N LYS A 32 2.56 1.02 -13.80
CA LYS A 32 3.93 0.59 -13.49
C LYS A 32 4.38 0.99 -12.10
N ALA A 33 3.46 1.22 -11.18
CA ALA A 33 3.80 1.60 -9.81
C ALA A 33 4.77 0.59 -9.20
N GLN A 34 5.69 1.10 -8.38
CA GLN A 34 6.63 0.27 -7.63
C GLN A 34 6.22 0.27 -6.17
N GLY A 35 6.49 -0.82 -5.47
CA GLY A 35 6.19 -0.89 -4.05
C GLY A 35 6.93 -2.02 -3.38
N SER A 36 7.08 -1.86 -2.08
CA SER A 36 7.70 -2.83 -1.19
C SER A 36 6.83 -2.99 0.03
N LEU A 37 6.61 -4.21 0.45
CA LEU A 37 5.84 -4.53 1.65
C LEU A 37 6.62 -5.58 2.41
N ILE A 38 6.88 -5.31 3.67
CA ILE A 38 7.61 -6.24 4.52
C ILE A 38 6.79 -6.49 5.77
N TYR A 39 6.54 -7.77 6.04
CA TYR A 39 5.93 -8.23 7.29
C TYR A 39 6.95 -9.08 8.03
N THR A 40 7.14 -8.81 9.32
CA THR A 40 7.97 -9.68 10.15
C THR A 40 7.08 -10.66 10.93
N GLU A 41 7.64 -11.80 11.31
CA GLU A 41 6.91 -12.75 12.15
C GLU A 41 6.61 -12.18 13.53
N ALA A 42 7.42 -11.24 13.98
CA ALA A 42 7.21 -10.58 15.27
C ALA A 42 6.04 -9.60 15.28
N GLY A 43 5.44 -9.32 14.12
CA GLY A 43 4.24 -8.48 14.06
C GLY A 43 4.50 -7.03 13.66
N ARG A 44 5.58 -6.78 12.91
CA ARG A 44 5.87 -5.43 12.38
C ARG A 44 5.70 -5.43 10.88
N TYR A 45 5.31 -4.29 10.32
CA TYR A 45 5.22 -4.13 8.87
C TYR A 45 5.73 -2.77 8.43
N SER A 46 6.10 -2.70 7.16
CA SER A 46 6.49 -1.46 6.50
C SER A 46 6.02 -1.55 5.04
N ALA A 47 5.41 -0.49 4.55
CA ALA A 47 4.82 -0.47 3.21
C ALA A 47 5.16 0.83 2.50
N GLN A 48 5.61 0.73 1.26
CA GLN A 48 5.88 1.87 0.40
C GLN A 48 5.32 1.60 -0.99
N LEU A 49 4.68 2.60 -1.58
CA LEU A 49 4.21 2.57 -2.97
C LEU A 49 4.60 3.89 -3.63
N MET A 50 5.07 3.82 -4.87
CA MET A 50 5.58 5.00 -5.57
C MET A 50 5.28 4.95 -7.06
N ARG A 51 4.91 6.11 -7.62
CA ARG A 51 4.88 6.28 -9.07
C ARG A 51 6.30 6.28 -9.60
N VAL A 52 6.49 5.70 -10.78
CA VAL A 52 7.82 5.68 -11.43
C VAL A 52 8.11 6.98 -12.20
N ASP A 53 7.07 7.78 -12.46
CA ASP A 53 7.18 8.97 -13.31
C ASP A 53 7.28 10.28 -12.52
N ARG A 54 7.61 10.20 -11.23
CA ARG A 54 7.84 11.41 -10.45
C ARG A 54 9.06 12.16 -10.99
N PRO A 55 8.95 13.48 -11.23
CA PRO A 55 10.10 14.23 -11.75
C PRO A 55 11.22 14.29 -10.71
N LYS A 56 12.45 14.22 -11.18
CA LYS A 56 13.59 14.46 -10.31
C LYS A 56 13.69 15.96 -10.02
N PHE A 57 14.17 16.29 -8.81
CA PHE A 57 14.40 17.69 -8.46
C PHE A 57 15.57 18.23 -9.28
N ALA A 58 15.42 19.43 -9.82
CA ALA A 58 16.49 20.05 -10.58
C ALA A 58 17.72 20.33 -9.70
N ILE A 59 17.48 20.66 -8.43
CA ILE A 59 18.54 20.83 -7.44
C ILE A 59 18.66 19.52 -6.68
N GLY A 60 19.90 19.03 -6.50
CA GLY A 60 20.13 17.76 -5.81
C GLY A 60 19.95 17.83 -4.29
N ASP A 61 19.28 18.86 -3.79
CA ASP A 61 18.99 19.00 -2.36
C ASP A 61 17.55 18.60 -2.10
N GLN A 62 17.37 17.55 -1.30
CA GLN A 62 16.06 16.98 -1.02
C GLN A 62 15.09 17.99 -0.41
N MET A 63 15.60 19.01 0.29
CA MET A 63 14.77 19.98 0.98
C MET A 63 14.49 21.24 0.16
N GLN A 64 14.99 21.33 -1.07
CA GLN A 64 14.91 22.55 -1.87
C GLN A 64 14.31 22.32 -3.27
N GLY A 65 13.22 21.59 -3.33
CA GLY A 65 12.49 21.43 -4.59
C GLY A 65 11.61 22.65 -4.89
N THR A 66 11.19 22.75 -6.15
CA THR A 66 10.11 23.69 -6.49
C THR A 66 8.79 23.20 -5.90
N PRO A 67 7.79 24.07 -5.70
CA PRO A 67 6.47 23.62 -5.24
C PRO A 67 5.89 22.51 -6.10
N GLU A 68 6.06 22.56 -7.42
CA GLU A 68 5.54 21.56 -8.34
C GLU A 68 6.25 20.21 -8.16
N GLU A 69 7.56 20.25 -7.96
CA GLU A 69 8.35 19.02 -7.70
C GLU A 69 7.93 18.36 -6.39
N ILE A 70 7.78 19.16 -5.35
CA ILE A 70 7.38 18.67 -4.04
C ILE A 70 5.97 18.08 -4.08
N GLU A 71 5.04 18.77 -4.75
CA GLU A 71 3.66 18.30 -4.88
C GLU A 71 3.61 16.97 -5.64
N ALA A 72 4.30 16.88 -6.77
CA ALA A 72 4.33 15.65 -7.57
C ALA A 72 4.91 14.49 -6.76
N ASN A 73 5.95 14.74 -5.99
CA ASN A 73 6.55 13.70 -5.15
C ASN A 73 5.58 13.28 -4.05
N TYR A 74 4.97 14.22 -3.35
CA TYR A 74 4.05 13.88 -2.26
C TYR A 74 2.83 13.10 -2.78
N LYS A 75 2.24 13.54 -3.89
CA LYS A 75 1.07 12.89 -4.47
C LYS A 75 1.40 11.56 -5.16
N GLY A 76 2.68 11.33 -5.43
CA GLY A 76 3.14 10.14 -6.13
C GLY A 76 3.68 9.04 -5.25
N CYS A 77 3.55 9.14 -3.94
CA CYS A 77 4.04 8.08 -3.05
C CYS A 77 3.23 8.00 -1.78
N VAL A 78 3.24 6.81 -1.18
CA VAL A 78 2.75 6.59 0.17
C VAL A 78 3.76 5.71 0.89
N SER A 79 3.98 6.00 2.16
CA SER A 79 4.89 5.25 3.01
C SER A 79 4.35 5.26 4.42
N TYR A 80 4.24 4.08 5.02
CA TYR A 80 3.78 3.99 6.39
C TYR A 80 4.23 2.68 7.01
N PHE A 81 4.23 2.62 8.33
CA PHE A 81 4.67 1.43 9.05
C PHE A 81 4.02 1.36 10.44
N GLY A 82 4.15 0.20 11.04
CA GLY A 82 3.64 -0.03 12.39
C GLY A 82 3.64 -1.51 12.73
N SER A 83 2.67 -1.90 13.53
CA SER A 83 2.44 -3.30 13.87
C SER A 83 1.23 -3.83 13.11
N TYR A 84 1.08 -5.16 13.08
CA TYR A 84 -0.07 -5.75 12.40
C TYR A 84 -0.57 -6.98 13.14
N GLU A 85 -1.82 -7.32 12.86
CA GLU A 85 -2.45 -8.54 13.33
C GLU A 85 -3.14 -9.22 12.16
N VAL A 86 -3.16 -10.53 12.17
CA VAL A 86 -3.83 -11.33 11.14
C VAL A 86 -5.02 -12.04 11.76
N ASN A 87 -6.16 -11.97 11.08
CA ASN A 87 -7.34 -12.76 11.41
C ASN A 87 -7.55 -13.76 10.27
N PRO A 88 -6.93 -14.95 10.34
CA PRO A 88 -7.03 -15.90 9.23
C PRO A 88 -8.43 -16.48 9.07
N LYS A 89 -9.19 -16.57 10.16
CA LYS A 89 -10.56 -17.07 10.12
C LYS A 89 -11.45 -16.21 9.25
N ASN A 90 -11.32 -14.89 9.35
CA ASN A 90 -12.15 -13.95 8.62
C ASN A 90 -11.42 -13.33 7.42
N GLY A 91 -10.17 -13.71 7.17
CA GLY A 91 -9.45 -13.34 5.97
C GLY A 91 -9.00 -11.90 5.89
N TYR A 92 -8.60 -11.31 7.02
CA TYR A 92 -8.12 -9.94 6.98
C TYR A 92 -6.89 -9.70 7.86
N ILE A 93 -6.20 -8.64 7.56
CA ILE A 93 -5.06 -8.11 8.31
C ILE A 93 -5.45 -6.73 8.80
N ILE A 94 -5.06 -6.39 10.02
CA ILE A 94 -5.18 -5.03 10.55
C ILE A 94 -3.78 -4.44 10.62
N HIS A 95 -3.58 -3.33 9.91
CA HIS A 95 -2.37 -2.52 10.01
C HIS A 95 -2.62 -1.42 11.05
N HIS A 96 -1.89 -1.48 12.17
CA HIS A 96 -1.90 -0.40 13.16
C HIS A 96 -0.83 0.60 12.74
N VAL A 97 -1.24 1.77 12.26
CA VAL A 97 -0.32 2.73 11.67
C VAL A 97 0.33 3.58 12.76
N GLU A 98 1.65 3.46 12.90
CA GLU A 98 2.41 4.29 13.84
C GLU A 98 2.81 5.62 13.22
N ALA A 99 3.35 5.57 12.00
CA ALA A 99 3.78 6.77 11.30
C ALA A 99 3.50 6.61 9.81
N SER A 100 3.21 7.72 9.16
CA SER A 100 2.84 7.74 7.75
C SER A 100 3.24 9.07 7.13
N ILE A 101 3.59 9.03 5.84
CA ILE A 101 3.82 10.27 5.10
C ILE A 101 2.53 11.09 4.99
N PHE A 102 1.35 10.42 5.05
CA PHE A 102 0.07 11.11 5.20
C PHE A 102 -0.29 11.11 6.69
N PRO A 103 -0.08 12.24 7.40
CA PRO A 103 -0.18 12.24 8.86
C PRO A 103 -1.53 11.81 9.41
N ASN A 104 -2.60 11.99 8.64
CA ASN A 104 -3.95 11.63 9.08
C ASN A 104 -4.12 10.12 9.29
N MET A 105 -3.25 9.29 8.71
CA MET A 105 -3.30 7.85 8.93
C MET A 105 -2.68 7.44 10.27
N GLU A 106 -1.87 8.29 10.87
CA GLU A 106 -1.17 7.93 12.11
C GLU A 106 -2.16 7.69 13.24
N GLY A 107 -1.95 6.62 13.97
CA GLY A 107 -2.85 6.23 15.05
C GLY A 107 -4.13 5.54 14.61
N THR A 108 -4.29 5.25 13.31
CA THR A 108 -5.48 4.55 12.80
C THR A 108 -5.20 3.09 12.55
N ASP A 109 -6.27 2.31 12.42
CA ASP A 109 -6.22 0.91 12.04
C ASP A 109 -6.72 0.77 10.61
N GLN A 110 -5.90 0.18 9.74
CA GLN A 110 -6.25 -0.02 8.34
C GLN A 110 -6.51 -1.50 8.11
N LYS A 111 -7.76 -1.82 7.80
CA LYS A 111 -8.17 -3.20 7.54
C LYS A 111 -7.90 -3.55 6.08
N ARG A 112 -7.34 -4.74 5.85
CA ARG A 112 -7.09 -5.24 4.49
C ARG A 112 -7.53 -6.69 4.42
N PHE A 113 -8.45 -6.99 3.53
CA PHE A 113 -8.79 -8.38 3.23
C PHE A 113 -7.67 -8.99 2.42
N PHE A 114 -7.31 -10.24 2.69
CA PHE A 114 -6.18 -10.85 1.99
C PHE A 114 -6.54 -12.21 1.41
N GLU A 115 -5.89 -12.52 0.30
CA GLU A 115 -5.88 -13.85 -0.29
C GLU A 115 -4.44 -14.19 -0.63
N LEU A 116 -3.99 -15.34 -0.15
CA LEU A 116 -2.65 -15.84 -0.40
C LEU A 116 -2.75 -17.05 -1.31
N THR A 117 -2.15 -16.97 -2.50
CA THR A 117 -2.17 -18.03 -3.49
C THR A 117 -0.75 -18.26 -3.97
N GLY A 118 -0.11 -19.33 -3.50
CA GLY A 118 1.29 -19.59 -3.82
C GLY A 118 2.18 -18.46 -3.33
N ASN A 119 2.90 -17.81 -4.25
CA ASN A 119 3.79 -16.69 -3.93
C ASN A 119 3.12 -15.32 -4.17
N ARG A 120 1.79 -15.30 -4.35
CA ARG A 120 1.03 -14.07 -4.58
C ARG A 120 0.16 -13.73 -3.39
N LEU A 121 0.19 -12.47 -2.99
CA LEU A 121 -0.66 -11.93 -1.91
C LEU A 121 -1.49 -10.82 -2.49
N GLN A 122 -2.82 -10.96 -2.41
CA GLN A 122 -3.73 -9.87 -2.77
C GLN A 122 -4.23 -9.21 -1.49
N LEU A 123 -4.11 -7.89 -1.43
CA LEU A 123 -4.69 -7.09 -0.37
C LEU A 123 -5.80 -6.22 -0.95
N LYS A 124 -6.94 -6.19 -0.27
CA LYS A 124 -8.10 -5.43 -0.73
C LYS A 124 -8.61 -4.56 0.41
N THR A 125 -8.86 -3.28 0.11
CA THR A 125 -9.43 -2.36 1.10
C THR A 125 -10.92 -2.64 1.29
N PRO A 126 -11.49 -2.22 2.43
CA PRO A 126 -12.94 -2.10 2.52
C PRO A 126 -13.46 -1.14 1.46
N PRO A 127 -14.74 -1.23 1.08
CA PRO A 127 -15.31 -0.29 0.10
C PRO A 127 -15.21 1.16 0.57
N PHE A 128 -14.96 2.05 -0.38
CA PHE A 128 -14.94 3.49 -0.14
C PHE A 128 -15.54 4.20 -1.35
N LYS A 129 -15.85 5.49 -1.22
CA LYS A 129 -16.36 6.27 -2.32
C LYS A 129 -15.25 6.97 -3.06
N LEU A 130 -15.20 6.78 -4.37
CA LEU A 130 -14.27 7.45 -5.27
C LEU A 130 -15.12 8.25 -6.26
N GLU A 131 -15.07 9.57 -6.14
CA GLU A 131 -15.88 10.45 -6.99
C GLU A 131 -17.38 10.09 -6.95
N GLY A 132 -17.87 9.74 -5.76
CA GLY A 132 -19.29 9.39 -5.58
C GLY A 132 -19.65 7.96 -5.94
N VAL A 133 -18.71 7.18 -6.47
CA VAL A 133 -18.94 5.78 -6.86
C VAL A 133 -18.23 4.87 -5.89
N LYS A 134 -18.89 3.79 -5.51
CA LYS A 134 -18.29 2.79 -4.62
C LYS A 134 -17.13 2.09 -5.32
N ALA A 135 -16.00 1.98 -4.61
CA ALA A 135 -14.78 1.38 -5.14
C ALA A 135 -14.05 0.61 -4.05
N VAL A 136 -13.13 -0.24 -4.46
CA VAL A 136 -12.20 -0.93 -3.56
C VAL A 136 -10.78 -0.76 -4.11
N GLY A 137 -9.81 -0.66 -3.21
CA GLY A 137 -8.41 -0.70 -3.59
C GLY A 137 -7.94 -2.14 -3.61
N ILE A 138 -7.24 -2.52 -4.67
CA ILE A 138 -6.69 -3.87 -4.83
C ILE A 138 -5.21 -3.77 -5.09
N LEU A 139 -4.43 -4.42 -4.23
CA LEU A 139 -2.98 -4.45 -4.34
C LEU A 139 -2.55 -5.90 -4.50
N LEU A 140 -1.82 -6.18 -5.56
CA LEU A 140 -1.29 -7.51 -5.82
C LEU A 140 0.22 -7.50 -5.61
N TRP A 141 0.68 -8.41 -4.77
CA TRP A 141 2.08 -8.52 -4.35
C TRP A 141 2.64 -9.88 -4.71
N GLU A 142 3.93 -9.93 -4.98
CA GLU A 142 4.64 -11.17 -5.22
C GLU A 142 5.77 -11.33 -4.20
N ARG A 143 5.91 -12.51 -3.64
CA ARG A 143 6.94 -12.79 -2.64
C ARG A 143 8.33 -12.74 -3.26
N LEU A 144 9.23 -12.05 -2.57
CA LEU A 144 10.62 -11.93 -3.02
C LEU A 144 11.53 -13.03 -2.46
N GLY A 145 11.06 -13.75 -1.49
CA GLY A 145 11.91 -14.82 -0.97
C GLY A 145 11.70 -15.21 0.45
#